data_0fcea7f1dbb23f1139400bec5f4c799b
#
_entry.id   0fcea7f1dbb23f1139400bec5f4c799b
#
_cell.length_a   1.000
_cell.length_b   1.000
_cell.length_c   1.000
_cell.angle_alpha   90.00
_cell.angle_beta   90.00
_cell.angle_gamma   90.00
#
_symmetry.space_group_name_H-M   'P 1'
#
loop_
_entity.id
_entity.type
_entity.pdbx_description
1 polymer ?
#
loop_
_entity_poly.entity_id
_entity_poly.type
_entity_poly.pdbx_seq_one_letter_code
_entity_poly.pdbx_strand_id
1 'polypeptide(L)'
;MKMKKIKSFIAVLTAVTLCGCINIKTEKSTMNKGDQIKIGWAKNDITPQGPAFLAGQLFHRLALEVHDPLLTSAMAVESGNEKFIMISLDNTVFRSHLMERVREKVSAATGVPQLNIIGSATHTHTAPRYGDIVPREYWHKSYKSPLNIGSGINGIDIEEVRKKYPDLVDSKDYFFFLVDKISDCAIKAWQNRQPGKIAYGMGEAAVGECRRIVLNGEGGVMYADEALENVSHAEGHVDHSLNIMATYLPNGKLTGLIINIACPAQVNEAQSFISSDYWHCVREAVAKTYGTDVVILPQCSAAGDQSPHKILNRKADARMMQLRSQLKEPVADWTWSSRAFNKLYNNARCQEISRRIMTSLTEVLKVIKPTADAAPVVKHTVRDLALQPRLITESEYAEALANVKKIESEMAKNNSKEYNVALNRNKGVVNRYNTQAKEVFRELHVIRMGGAAFATNTFELYLDYGDRIKGASKADQTFLVQLASAESGTYLPSRRSGTTGYGNTPQSCIVTPEAGDTIVKESVKEINRMFE
;
A
#
# COMPACT_ATOMS: atom_id res chain seq x y z
N MET A 1 -13.99 57.84 -59.55
CA MET A 1 -13.93 56.47 -58.98
C MET A 1 -14.37 56.54 -57.50
N LYS A 2 -15.56 56.00 -57.18
CA LYS A 2 -16.32 56.30 -55.97
C LYS A 2 -15.84 55.45 -54.81
N MET A 3 -15.38 56.07 -53.70
CA MET A 3 -15.18 55.47 -52.43
C MET A 3 -16.52 55.31 -51.66
N LYS A 4 -16.90 54.09 -51.31
CA LYS A 4 -18.05 53.82 -50.42
C LYS A 4 -17.58 53.81 -48.99
N LYS A 5 -18.20 54.66 -48.12
CA LYS A 5 -18.07 54.72 -46.69
C LYS A 5 -18.82 53.52 -46.09
N ILE A 6 -18.15 52.73 -45.23
CA ILE A 6 -18.78 51.75 -44.38
C ILE A 6 -18.93 52.37 -43.00
N LYS A 7 -20.19 52.50 -42.54
CA LYS A 7 -20.54 52.93 -41.17
C LYS A 7 -20.46 51.72 -40.22
N SER A 8 -19.62 51.82 -39.22
CA SER A 8 -19.59 50.86 -38.09
C SER A 8 -20.77 51.13 -37.14
N PHE A 9 -21.60 50.13 -36.96
CA PHE A 9 -22.58 50.07 -35.87
C PHE A 9 -21.92 49.38 -34.66
N ILE A 10 -21.77 50.15 -33.55
CA ILE A 10 -21.39 49.61 -32.25
C ILE A 10 -22.70 49.24 -31.57
N ALA A 11 -22.97 47.95 -31.44
CA ALA A 11 -24.03 47.42 -30.56
C ALA A 11 -23.45 47.16 -29.17
N VAL A 12 -23.88 47.95 -28.18
CA VAL A 12 -23.59 47.71 -26.77
C VAL A 12 -24.50 46.57 -26.29
N LEU A 13 -23.90 45.40 -26.10
CA LEU A 13 -24.62 44.27 -25.50
C LEU A 13 -24.51 44.35 -23.97
N THR A 14 -25.59 44.79 -23.32
CA THR A 14 -25.73 44.75 -21.85
C THR A 14 -26.05 43.31 -21.48
N ALA A 15 -25.06 42.56 -21.00
CA ALA A 15 -25.28 41.23 -20.42
C ALA A 15 -25.90 41.36 -19.04
N VAL A 16 -27.19 41.09 -18.94
CA VAL A 16 -27.88 40.87 -17.63
C VAL A 16 -27.53 39.47 -17.17
N THR A 17 -26.68 39.39 -16.17
CA THR A 17 -26.34 38.11 -15.51
C THR A 17 -27.54 37.73 -14.60
N LEU A 18 -28.47 36.95 -15.13
CA LEU A 18 -29.45 36.25 -14.31
C LEU A 18 -28.72 35.08 -13.62
N CYS A 19 -28.39 35.27 -12.34
CA CYS A 19 -28.02 34.20 -11.44
C CYS A 19 -29.28 33.37 -11.14
N GLY A 20 -29.60 32.44 -12.04
CA GLY A 20 -30.62 31.44 -11.81
C GLY A 20 -30.09 30.41 -10.80
N CYS A 21 -30.57 30.50 -9.55
CA CYS A 21 -30.44 29.40 -8.61
C CYS A 21 -31.16 28.19 -9.19
N ILE A 22 -30.40 27.30 -9.82
CA ILE A 22 -30.87 25.97 -10.19
C ILE A 22 -31.11 25.22 -8.87
N ASN A 23 -32.36 25.16 -8.43
CA ASN A 23 -32.79 24.23 -7.41
C ASN A 23 -32.67 22.84 -8.01
N ILE A 24 -31.51 22.20 -7.86
CA ILE A 24 -31.37 20.79 -8.07
C ILE A 24 -32.16 20.12 -6.95
N LYS A 25 -33.41 19.78 -7.25
CA LYS A 25 -34.12 18.78 -6.45
C LYS A 25 -33.31 17.50 -6.58
N THR A 26 -32.45 17.24 -5.60
CA THR A 26 -31.91 15.89 -5.37
C THR A 26 -33.12 14.99 -5.16
N GLU A 27 -33.52 14.25 -6.18
CA GLU A 27 -34.33 13.07 -6.00
C GLU A 27 -33.60 12.22 -4.96
N LYS A 28 -34.16 12.10 -3.77
CA LYS A 28 -33.72 11.14 -2.79
C LYS A 28 -33.91 9.77 -3.46
N SER A 29 -32.84 9.24 -4.04
CA SER A 29 -32.75 7.83 -4.32
C SER A 29 -33.20 7.12 -3.04
N THR A 30 -34.25 6.32 -3.12
CA THR A 30 -34.67 5.41 -2.05
C THR A 30 -33.61 4.32 -1.94
N MET A 31 -32.41 4.69 -1.46
CA MET A 31 -31.42 3.70 -1.08
C MET A 31 -32.02 2.84 0.02
N ASN A 32 -32.02 1.52 -0.16
CA ASN A 32 -32.37 0.58 0.88
C ASN A 32 -31.59 0.96 2.13
N LYS A 33 -32.29 1.28 3.22
CA LYS A 33 -31.64 1.53 4.51
C LYS A 33 -31.05 0.21 4.99
N GLY A 34 -29.79 0.23 5.38
CA GLY A 34 -29.14 -0.86 6.10
C GLY A 34 -29.58 -0.89 7.57
N ASP A 35 -29.04 -1.84 8.30
CA ASP A 35 -29.15 -1.89 9.76
C ASP A 35 -28.27 -0.83 10.41
N GLN A 36 -28.58 -0.47 11.67
CA GLN A 36 -27.75 0.45 12.44
C GLN A 36 -26.33 -0.11 12.56
N ILE A 37 -25.35 0.69 12.15
CA ILE A 37 -23.94 0.30 12.19
C ILE A 37 -23.35 0.52 13.59
N LYS A 38 -22.59 -0.47 14.06
CA LYS A 38 -21.69 -0.34 15.21
C LYS A 38 -20.25 -0.40 14.74
N ILE A 39 -19.44 0.53 15.22
CA ILE A 39 -18.04 0.66 14.81
C ILE A 39 -17.17 0.73 16.06
N GLY A 40 -16.07 0.00 16.05
CA GLY A 40 -15.06 0.06 17.10
C GLY A 40 -13.66 0.20 16.52
N TRP A 41 -12.82 0.90 17.23
CA TRP A 41 -11.44 1.18 16.86
C TRP A 41 -10.46 0.79 17.95
N ALA A 42 -9.27 0.38 17.53
CA ALA A 42 -8.12 0.22 18.40
C ALA A 42 -6.81 0.42 17.62
N LYS A 43 -5.74 0.72 18.35
CA LYS A 43 -4.36 0.74 17.86
C LYS A 43 -3.43 0.14 18.91
N ASN A 44 -2.38 -0.56 18.50
CA ASN A 44 -1.34 -1.09 19.36
C ASN A 44 0.04 -0.74 18.79
N ASP A 45 0.99 -0.55 19.69
CA ASP A 45 2.40 -0.41 19.37
C ASP A 45 3.00 -1.79 19.07
N ILE A 46 3.69 -1.89 17.93
CA ILE A 46 4.38 -3.10 17.45
C ILE A 46 5.88 -2.85 17.25
N THR A 47 6.41 -1.77 17.82
CA THR A 47 7.83 -1.45 17.75
C THR A 47 8.66 -2.53 18.46
N PRO A 48 9.75 -3.05 17.85
CA PRO A 48 10.62 -4.01 18.51
C PRO A 48 11.33 -3.36 19.70
N GLN A 49 11.66 -4.16 20.72
CA GLN A 49 12.30 -3.68 21.94
C GLN A 49 13.83 -3.70 21.89
N GLY A 50 14.43 -4.01 20.74
CA GLY A 50 15.88 -4.04 20.53
C GLY A 50 16.24 -3.92 19.06
N PRO A 51 17.55 -4.01 18.74
CA PRO A 51 18.03 -4.04 17.36
C PRO A 51 17.31 -5.09 16.55
N ALA A 52 17.00 -4.78 15.28
CA ALA A 52 16.27 -5.71 14.43
C ALA A 52 16.71 -5.60 12.97
N PHE A 53 16.75 -6.72 12.25
CA PHE A 53 16.94 -6.72 10.81
C PHE A 53 15.68 -6.24 10.10
N LEU A 54 15.86 -5.26 9.21
CA LEU A 54 14.78 -4.63 8.47
C LEU A 54 14.37 -5.41 7.21
N ALA A 55 13.09 -5.33 6.89
CA ALA A 55 12.51 -5.83 5.64
C ALA A 55 12.59 -4.79 4.50
N GLY A 56 12.18 -5.18 3.30
CA GLY A 56 11.88 -4.30 2.15
C GLY A 56 13.00 -4.16 1.15
N GLN A 57 14.26 -4.07 1.55
CA GLN A 57 15.38 -3.88 0.62
C GLN A 57 16.05 -5.19 0.20
N LEU A 58 16.79 -5.13 -0.91
CA LEU A 58 17.56 -6.25 -1.46
C LEU A 58 18.92 -6.46 -0.77
N PHE A 59 19.22 -5.67 0.25
CA PHE A 59 20.41 -5.77 1.09
C PHE A 59 20.02 -5.77 2.57
N HIS A 60 20.91 -6.30 3.41
CA HIS A 60 20.66 -6.35 4.84
C HIS A 60 20.82 -4.98 5.48
N ARG A 61 19.89 -4.65 6.37
CA ARG A 61 19.95 -3.46 7.22
C ARG A 61 19.63 -3.87 8.64
N LEU A 62 20.52 -3.54 9.55
CA LEU A 62 20.29 -3.68 10.98
C LEU A 62 19.92 -2.32 11.57
N ALA A 63 18.72 -2.19 12.09
CA ALA A 63 18.29 -1.02 12.82
C ALA A 63 18.77 -1.11 14.26
N LEU A 64 19.44 -0.06 14.71
CA LEU A 64 19.92 0.10 16.10
C LEU A 64 19.12 1.15 16.87
N GLU A 65 18.28 1.93 16.18
CA GLU A 65 17.48 2.99 16.77
C GLU A 65 16.03 2.96 16.25
N VAL A 66 15.13 3.45 17.07
CA VAL A 66 13.75 3.73 16.70
C VAL A 66 13.64 5.22 16.39
N HIS A 67 13.33 5.57 15.14
CA HIS A 67 13.11 6.95 14.75
C HIS A 67 11.67 7.39 15.10
N ASP A 68 10.71 6.52 14.86
CA ASP A 68 9.32 6.67 15.26
C ASP A 68 8.65 5.29 15.40
N PRO A 69 7.54 5.19 16.18
CA PRO A 69 6.93 3.91 16.47
C PRO A 69 6.23 3.29 15.26
N LEU A 70 6.23 1.96 15.24
CA LEU A 70 5.39 1.16 14.34
C LEU A 70 4.07 0.83 15.02
N LEU A 71 2.97 0.95 14.29
CA LEU A 71 1.64 0.66 14.82
C LEU A 71 0.92 -0.40 13.99
N THR A 72 0.03 -1.13 14.66
CA THR A 72 -1.12 -1.79 14.03
C THR A 72 -2.38 -1.08 14.46
N SER A 73 -3.34 -0.94 13.54
CA SER A 73 -4.65 -0.35 13.82
C SER A 73 -5.75 -1.23 13.28
N ALA A 74 -6.90 -1.25 13.95
CA ALA A 74 -8.04 -2.07 13.57
C ALA A 74 -9.34 -1.29 13.66
N MET A 75 -10.22 -1.52 12.68
CA MET A 75 -11.61 -1.10 12.66
C MET A 75 -12.50 -2.34 12.62
N ALA A 76 -13.38 -2.47 13.60
CA ALA A 76 -14.39 -3.51 13.64
C ALA A 76 -15.77 -2.94 13.28
N VAL A 77 -16.52 -3.66 12.45
CA VAL A 77 -17.83 -3.28 11.98
C VAL A 77 -18.84 -4.40 12.24
N GLU A 78 -20.02 -4.00 12.73
CA GLU A 78 -21.21 -4.86 12.84
C GLU A 78 -22.42 -4.08 12.33
N SER A 79 -23.19 -4.68 11.41
CA SER A 79 -24.43 -4.12 10.87
C SER A 79 -25.35 -5.30 10.49
N GLY A 80 -26.42 -5.51 11.26
CA GLY A 80 -27.26 -6.69 11.12
C GLY A 80 -26.45 -7.99 11.27
N ASN A 81 -26.47 -8.82 10.23
CA ASN A 81 -25.69 -10.07 10.20
C ASN A 81 -24.26 -9.90 9.68
N GLU A 82 -23.93 -8.73 9.14
CA GLU A 82 -22.58 -8.48 8.62
C GLU A 82 -21.62 -8.12 9.73
N LYS A 83 -20.48 -8.81 9.77
CA LYS A 83 -19.43 -8.65 10.77
C LYS A 83 -18.08 -8.79 10.10
N PHE A 84 -17.22 -7.77 10.22
CA PHE A 84 -15.84 -7.87 9.74
C PHE A 84 -14.90 -6.98 10.54
N ILE A 85 -13.60 -7.25 10.42
CA ILE A 85 -12.53 -6.45 11.01
C ILE A 85 -11.50 -6.15 9.94
N MET A 86 -11.21 -4.87 9.72
CA MET A 86 -10.09 -4.40 8.90
C MET A 86 -8.90 -4.07 9.79
N ILE A 87 -7.72 -4.49 9.39
CA ILE A 87 -6.46 -4.30 10.12
C ILE A 87 -5.43 -3.67 9.18
N SER A 88 -4.71 -2.68 9.67
CA SER A 88 -3.52 -2.13 9.00
C SER A 88 -2.28 -2.39 9.84
N LEU A 89 -1.18 -2.73 9.19
CA LEU A 89 0.10 -3.09 9.77
C LEU A 89 1.22 -2.22 9.20
N ASP A 90 1.97 -1.55 10.06
CA ASP A 90 3.21 -0.88 9.64
C ASP A 90 4.31 -1.91 9.42
N ASN A 91 4.30 -2.49 8.24
CA ASN A 91 5.32 -3.42 7.74
C ASN A 91 5.30 -3.44 6.22
N THR A 92 6.25 -4.12 5.60
CA THR A 92 6.31 -4.26 4.13
C THR A 92 5.13 -5.01 3.55
N VAL A 93 4.70 -6.07 4.21
CA VAL A 93 3.61 -6.96 3.77
C VAL A 93 2.84 -7.49 4.99
N PHE A 94 1.63 -7.93 4.77
CA PHE A 94 0.87 -8.73 5.74
C PHE A 94 0.85 -10.18 5.22
N ARG A 95 1.79 -11.01 5.68
CA ARG A 95 1.97 -12.38 5.16
C ARG A 95 0.80 -13.29 5.55
N SER A 96 0.46 -14.23 4.68
CA SER A 96 -0.66 -15.17 4.89
C SER A 96 -0.54 -15.95 6.19
N HIS A 97 0.62 -16.50 6.52
CA HIS A 97 0.83 -17.25 7.75
C HIS A 97 0.69 -16.40 9.03
N LEU A 98 1.03 -15.11 9.00
CA LEU A 98 0.73 -14.17 10.08
C LEU A 98 -0.79 -13.94 10.16
N MET A 99 -1.42 -13.71 9.02
CA MET A 99 -2.87 -13.46 8.94
C MET A 99 -3.68 -14.65 9.44
N GLU A 100 -3.29 -15.88 9.10
CA GLU A 100 -3.94 -17.11 9.56
C GLU A 100 -3.94 -17.22 11.09
N ARG A 101 -2.78 -16.99 11.74
CA ARG A 101 -2.68 -17.02 13.21
C ARG A 101 -3.52 -15.92 13.88
N VAL A 102 -3.52 -14.72 13.29
CA VAL A 102 -4.36 -13.62 13.75
C VAL A 102 -5.84 -13.98 13.59
N ARG A 103 -6.25 -14.53 12.46
CA ARG A 103 -7.63 -14.98 12.18
C ARG A 103 -8.10 -16.02 13.20
N GLU A 104 -7.28 -17.04 13.45
CA GLU A 104 -7.58 -18.09 14.45
C GLU A 104 -7.87 -17.47 15.82
N LYS A 105 -6.94 -16.64 16.32
CA LYS A 105 -7.01 -16.04 17.66
C LYS A 105 -8.17 -15.05 17.78
N VAL A 106 -8.36 -14.17 16.79
CA VAL A 106 -9.41 -13.16 16.80
C VAL A 106 -10.79 -13.79 16.62
N SER A 107 -10.95 -14.76 15.70
CA SER A 107 -12.21 -15.45 15.49
C SER A 107 -12.67 -16.21 16.73
N ALA A 108 -11.75 -16.91 17.41
CA ALA A 108 -12.05 -17.61 18.66
C ALA A 108 -12.53 -16.66 19.76
N ALA A 109 -11.96 -15.45 19.86
CA ALA A 109 -12.30 -14.49 20.90
C ALA A 109 -13.54 -13.63 20.60
N THR A 110 -13.90 -13.45 19.32
CA THR A 110 -14.92 -12.48 18.90
C THR A 110 -16.14 -13.09 18.24
N GLY A 111 -16.04 -14.33 17.72
CA GLY A 111 -17.05 -14.96 16.88
C GLY A 111 -17.18 -14.35 15.48
N VAL A 112 -16.26 -13.50 15.08
CA VAL A 112 -16.16 -13.00 13.69
C VAL A 112 -15.59 -14.13 12.82
N PRO A 113 -16.20 -14.50 11.69
CA PRO A 113 -15.66 -15.52 10.80
C PRO A 113 -14.21 -15.18 10.38
N GLN A 114 -13.33 -16.18 10.32
CA GLN A 114 -11.91 -15.98 10.01
C GLN A 114 -11.70 -15.19 8.70
N LEU A 115 -12.45 -15.53 7.65
CA LEU A 115 -12.38 -14.84 6.35
C LEU A 115 -12.96 -13.42 6.36
N ASN A 116 -13.61 -13.00 7.45
CA ASN A 116 -14.09 -11.63 7.63
C ASN A 116 -13.09 -10.77 8.42
N ILE A 117 -11.89 -11.29 8.70
CA ILE A 117 -10.78 -10.57 9.30
C ILE A 117 -9.75 -10.32 8.20
N ILE A 118 -9.54 -9.06 7.85
CA ILE A 118 -8.84 -8.61 6.65
C ILE A 118 -7.67 -7.74 7.06
N GLY A 119 -6.46 -8.14 6.72
CA GLY A 119 -5.24 -7.38 7.00
C GLY A 119 -4.64 -6.75 5.74
N SER A 120 -4.02 -5.58 5.88
CA SER A 120 -3.21 -4.94 4.85
C SER A 120 -1.99 -4.25 5.45
N ALA A 121 -0.96 -3.99 4.65
CA ALA A 121 0.26 -3.35 5.09
C ALA A 121 0.42 -1.95 4.49
N THR A 122 1.09 -1.05 5.24
CA THR A 122 1.46 0.30 4.78
C THR A 122 2.63 0.29 3.80
N HIS A 123 3.32 -0.84 3.70
CA HIS A 123 4.52 -1.06 2.90
C HIS A 123 5.73 -0.25 3.37
N THR A 124 5.84 0.03 4.68
CA THR A 124 7.07 0.64 5.20
C THR A 124 8.25 -0.34 5.08
N HIS A 125 9.38 0.15 4.56
CA HIS A 125 10.60 -0.62 4.41
C HIS A 125 11.53 -0.50 5.65
N THR A 126 11.08 0.17 6.69
CA THR A 126 11.83 0.37 7.94
C THR A 126 11.16 -0.31 9.13
N ALA A 127 10.49 -1.43 8.87
CA ALA A 127 9.96 -2.35 9.88
C ALA A 127 10.79 -3.65 9.93
N PRO A 128 10.80 -4.37 11.06
CA PRO A 128 11.53 -5.61 11.20
C PRO A 128 11.04 -6.72 10.26
N ARG A 129 11.95 -7.58 9.87
CA ARG A 129 11.63 -8.85 9.23
C ARG A 129 10.90 -9.76 10.22
N TYR A 130 9.94 -10.51 9.71
CA TYR A 130 9.26 -11.56 10.45
C TYR A 130 8.93 -12.74 9.55
N GLY A 131 8.92 -13.93 10.10
CA GLY A 131 8.42 -15.13 9.42
C GLY A 131 9.33 -15.74 8.35
N ASP A 132 10.50 -15.19 8.08
CA ASP A 132 11.45 -15.78 7.13
C ASP A 132 12.10 -17.07 7.68
N ILE A 133 11.99 -17.26 8.99
CA ILE A 133 12.56 -18.38 9.76
C ILE A 133 11.48 -19.15 10.53
N VAL A 134 10.21 -18.85 10.30
CA VAL A 134 9.12 -19.61 10.95
C VAL A 134 9.12 -21.02 10.37
N PRO A 135 9.34 -22.08 11.19
CA PRO A 135 9.33 -23.45 10.70
C PRO A 135 8.01 -23.77 9.99
N ARG A 136 8.09 -24.65 8.96
CA ARG A 136 6.93 -25.03 8.14
C ARG A 136 5.78 -25.65 8.96
N GLU A 137 6.05 -26.23 10.10
CA GLU A 137 5.05 -26.76 11.02
C GLU A 137 4.10 -25.72 11.58
N TYR A 138 4.49 -24.43 11.58
CA TYR A 138 3.64 -23.30 11.96
C TYR A 138 2.88 -22.70 10.78
N TRP A 139 3.09 -23.20 9.58
CA TRP A 139 2.37 -22.76 8.38
C TRP A 139 1.05 -23.54 8.30
N HIS A 140 -0.03 -22.85 8.00
CA HIS A 140 -1.33 -23.48 7.90
C HIS A 140 -1.38 -24.47 6.72
N LYS A 141 -2.15 -25.55 6.86
CA LYS A 141 -2.31 -26.63 5.86
C LYS A 141 -2.92 -26.14 4.54
N SER A 142 -3.60 -24.99 4.54
CA SER A 142 -4.18 -24.38 3.33
C SER A 142 -3.15 -23.65 2.46
N TYR A 143 -1.91 -23.49 2.95
CA TYR A 143 -0.83 -22.87 2.20
C TYR A 143 -0.40 -23.72 1.00
N LYS A 144 -1.03 -23.47 -0.14
CA LYS A 144 -0.84 -24.23 -1.38
C LYS A 144 0.20 -23.62 -2.32
N SER A 145 0.91 -22.57 -1.91
CA SER A 145 1.88 -21.93 -2.80
C SER A 145 3.27 -22.55 -2.68
N PRO A 146 3.78 -23.17 -3.74
CA PRO A 146 5.17 -23.65 -3.80
C PRO A 146 6.18 -22.52 -4.01
N LEU A 147 5.73 -21.25 -4.02
CA LEU A 147 6.52 -20.09 -4.44
C LEU A 147 7.17 -19.43 -3.23
N ASN A 148 8.12 -20.12 -2.62
CA ASN A 148 9.00 -19.54 -1.64
C ASN A 148 9.97 -18.58 -2.36
N ILE A 149 9.65 -17.29 -2.42
CA ILE A 149 10.64 -16.27 -2.75
C ILE A 149 11.43 -16.08 -1.46
N GLY A 150 12.51 -16.86 -1.32
CA GLY A 150 13.36 -16.84 -0.15
C GLY A 150 13.85 -15.43 0.15
N SER A 151 13.41 -14.88 1.26
CA SER A 151 13.88 -13.64 1.84
C SER A 151 14.62 -13.88 3.17
N GLY A 152 15.14 -15.10 3.34
CA GLY A 152 15.83 -15.48 4.57
C GLY A 152 17.07 -14.63 4.86
N ILE A 153 17.43 -14.51 6.14
CA ILE A 153 18.69 -13.91 6.62
C ILE A 153 19.86 -14.90 6.34
N ASN A 154 19.76 -15.70 5.29
CA ASN A 154 20.80 -16.67 4.95
C ASN A 154 22.10 -15.93 4.60
N GLY A 155 23.17 -16.25 5.30
CA GLY A 155 24.51 -15.72 5.06
C GLY A 155 24.96 -14.62 6.04
N ILE A 156 24.13 -14.21 7.01
CA ILE A 156 24.59 -13.47 8.18
C ILE A 156 24.87 -14.48 9.29
N ASP A 157 26.04 -14.38 9.90
CA ASP A 157 26.29 -15.09 11.16
C ASP A 157 25.54 -14.39 12.29
N ILE A 158 24.31 -14.85 12.54
CA ILE A 158 23.43 -14.31 13.59
C ILE A 158 24.09 -14.38 14.96
N GLU A 159 24.87 -15.42 15.23
CA GLU A 159 25.55 -15.60 16.51
C GLU A 159 26.67 -14.54 16.70
N GLU A 160 27.36 -14.19 15.65
CA GLU A 160 28.34 -13.09 15.69
C GLU A 160 27.63 -11.74 15.94
N VAL A 161 26.51 -11.48 15.25
CA VAL A 161 25.71 -10.27 15.48
C VAL A 161 25.17 -10.23 16.92
N ARG A 162 24.70 -11.35 17.47
CA ARG A 162 24.24 -11.45 18.85
C ARG A 162 25.32 -11.20 19.90
N LYS A 163 26.57 -11.61 19.62
CA LYS A 163 27.69 -11.27 20.52
C LYS A 163 27.85 -9.77 20.66
N LYS A 164 27.65 -9.02 19.56
CA LYS A 164 27.72 -7.57 19.54
C LYS A 164 26.47 -6.88 20.08
N TYR A 165 25.31 -7.47 19.81
CA TYR A 165 23.99 -6.95 20.17
C TYR A 165 23.18 -8.08 20.85
N PRO A 166 23.37 -8.30 22.18
CA PRO A 166 22.71 -9.39 22.90
C PRO A 166 21.19 -9.31 22.93
N ASP A 167 20.64 -8.13 22.78
CA ASP A 167 19.21 -7.81 22.70
C ASP A 167 18.66 -7.80 21.27
N LEU A 168 19.41 -8.37 20.30
CA LEU A 168 18.94 -8.52 18.92
C LEU A 168 17.62 -9.28 18.88
N VAL A 169 16.59 -8.64 18.33
CA VAL A 169 15.26 -9.21 18.18
C VAL A 169 15.28 -10.31 17.12
N ASP A 170 14.90 -11.52 17.54
CA ASP A 170 14.75 -12.65 16.62
C ASP A 170 13.49 -12.52 15.77
N SER A 171 13.59 -12.85 14.47
CA SER A 171 12.46 -12.75 13.54
C SER A 171 11.28 -13.65 13.92
N LYS A 172 11.54 -14.80 14.54
CA LYS A 172 10.52 -15.73 15.02
C LYS A 172 9.81 -15.17 16.26
N ASP A 173 10.57 -14.62 17.20
CA ASP A 173 10.00 -14.02 18.41
C ASP A 173 9.18 -12.77 18.04
N TYR A 174 9.66 -11.97 17.09
CA TYR A 174 8.92 -10.83 16.58
C TYR A 174 7.64 -11.26 15.83
N PHE A 175 7.66 -12.40 15.14
CA PHE A 175 6.45 -12.95 14.53
C PHE A 175 5.37 -13.25 15.56
N PHE A 176 5.69 -13.95 16.66
CA PHE A 176 4.71 -14.25 17.71
C PHE A 176 4.27 -13.00 18.45
N PHE A 177 5.18 -12.06 18.69
CA PHE A 177 4.84 -10.75 19.23
C PHE A 177 3.82 -10.01 18.33
N LEU A 178 4.01 -10.04 17.00
CA LEU A 178 3.05 -9.49 16.06
C LEU A 178 1.70 -10.21 16.12
N VAL A 179 1.67 -11.55 16.16
CA VAL A 179 0.43 -12.32 16.31
C VAL A 179 -0.35 -11.83 17.52
N ASP A 180 0.31 -11.67 18.66
CA ASP A 180 -0.33 -11.24 19.90
C ASP A 180 -0.82 -9.79 19.81
N LYS A 181 0.04 -8.86 19.42
CA LYS A 181 -0.29 -7.44 19.35
C LYS A 181 -1.40 -7.11 18.35
N ILE A 182 -1.37 -7.74 17.17
CA ILE A 182 -2.38 -7.54 16.13
C ILE A 182 -3.71 -8.16 16.58
N SER A 183 -3.69 -9.37 17.15
CA SER A 183 -4.89 -10.01 17.65
C SER A 183 -5.54 -9.21 18.77
N ASP A 184 -4.76 -8.74 19.74
CA ASP A 184 -5.25 -7.89 20.83
C ASP A 184 -5.85 -6.58 20.31
N CYS A 185 -5.22 -5.96 19.29
CA CYS A 185 -5.75 -4.79 18.64
C CYS A 185 -7.12 -5.05 17.99
N ALA A 186 -7.24 -6.12 17.22
CA ALA A 186 -8.48 -6.50 16.55
C ALA A 186 -9.60 -6.87 17.55
N ILE A 187 -9.27 -7.61 18.63
CA ILE A 187 -10.20 -7.97 19.70
C ILE A 187 -10.69 -6.72 20.42
N LYS A 188 -9.79 -5.79 20.78
CA LYS A 188 -10.16 -4.50 21.39
C LYS A 188 -11.05 -3.67 20.49
N ALA A 189 -10.74 -3.59 19.18
CA ALA A 189 -11.60 -2.90 18.23
C ALA A 189 -13.00 -3.52 18.21
N TRP A 190 -13.11 -4.86 18.24
CA TRP A 190 -14.37 -5.57 18.33
C TRP A 190 -15.14 -5.27 19.62
N GLN A 191 -14.46 -5.23 20.75
CA GLN A 191 -15.06 -4.92 22.06
C GLN A 191 -15.52 -3.46 22.16
N ASN A 192 -14.81 -2.54 21.53
CA ASN A 192 -15.09 -1.10 21.54
C ASN A 192 -16.24 -0.68 20.62
N ARG A 193 -16.93 -1.64 19.93
CA ARG A 193 -18.02 -1.30 19.03
C ARG A 193 -19.17 -0.61 19.75
N GLN A 194 -19.56 0.51 19.19
CA GLN A 194 -20.71 1.32 19.65
C GLN A 194 -21.46 1.87 18.44
N PRO A 195 -22.71 2.31 18.60
CA PRO A 195 -23.45 2.94 17.52
C PRO A 195 -22.64 4.08 16.90
N GLY A 196 -22.56 4.08 15.57
CA GLY A 196 -21.74 5.02 14.84
C GLY A 196 -22.41 5.50 13.56
N LYS A 197 -21.70 6.35 12.84
CA LYS A 197 -22.05 6.83 11.51
C LYS A 197 -20.79 6.75 10.64
N ILE A 198 -20.99 6.55 9.34
CA ILE A 198 -19.93 6.64 8.34
C ILE A 198 -20.19 7.78 7.38
N ALA A 199 -19.11 8.41 6.93
CA ALA A 199 -19.11 9.31 5.77
C ALA A 199 -17.86 9.04 4.94
N TYR A 200 -17.96 9.19 3.63
CA TYR A 200 -16.85 8.96 2.71
C TYR A 200 -16.76 10.10 1.70
N GLY A 201 -15.59 10.31 1.19
CA GLY A 201 -15.30 11.31 0.18
C GLY A 201 -13.88 11.26 -0.30
N MET A 202 -13.60 11.98 -1.36
CA MET A 202 -12.32 12.01 -2.01
C MET A 202 -11.82 13.45 -2.09
N GLY A 203 -10.55 13.62 -1.77
CA GLY A 203 -9.78 14.82 -2.08
C GLY A 203 -8.56 14.47 -2.91
N GLU A 204 -7.62 15.39 -3.03
CA GLU A 204 -6.39 15.19 -3.77
C GLU A 204 -5.16 15.55 -2.92
N ALA A 205 -4.13 14.69 -2.98
CA ALA A 205 -2.84 14.94 -2.37
C ALA A 205 -1.72 14.36 -3.25
N ALA A 206 -0.87 15.23 -3.77
CA ALA A 206 0.26 14.83 -4.60
C ALA A 206 1.35 14.14 -3.76
N VAL A 207 1.19 12.85 -3.47
CA VAL A 207 2.08 12.03 -2.64
C VAL A 207 2.91 11.10 -3.50
N GLY A 208 2.27 10.29 -4.35
CA GLY A 208 2.93 9.33 -5.23
C GLY A 208 3.45 9.95 -6.53
N GLU A 209 4.46 9.29 -7.11
CA GLU A 209 5.00 9.53 -8.45
C GLU A 209 5.16 8.20 -9.18
N CYS A 210 4.96 8.17 -10.49
CA CYS A 210 5.32 7.00 -11.28
C CYS A 210 6.85 6.83 -11.26
N ARG A 211 7.32 5.70 -10.70
CA ARG A 211 8.77 5.41 -10.60
C ARG A 211 9.34 4.68 -11.81
N ARG A 212 8.50 4.35 -12.77
CA ARG A 212 8.91 3.68 -14.00
C ARG A 212 9.05 4.71 -15.12
N ILE A 213 10.25 4.75 -15.69
CA ILE A 213 10.64 5.70 -16.73
C ILE A 213 11.06 4.92 -17.96
N VAL A 214 10.58 5.33 -19.12
CA VAL A 214 10.98 4.76 -20.42
C VAL A 214 12.16 5.54 -20.95
N LEU A 215 13.24 4.84 -21.24
CA LEU A 215 14.43 5.38 -21.89
C LEU A 215 14.38 5.14 -23.39
N ASN A 216 14.96 6.05 -24.17
CA ASN A 216 15.06 5.90 -25.62
C ASN A 216 15.89 4.67 -25.97
N GLY A 217 15.29 3.69 -26.63
CA GLY A 217 15.93 2.47 -27.10
C GLY A 217 16.12 1.34 -26.05
N GLU A 218 15.77 1.57 -24.78
CA GLU A 218 16.05 0.60 -23.71
C GLU A 218 14.80 0.03 -23.02
N GLY A 219 13.64 0.64 -23.24
CA GLY A 219 12.40 0.26 -22.55
C GLY A 219 12.27 0.87 -21.14
N GLY A 220 11.39 0.29 -20.32
CA GLY A 220 11.08 0.82 -19.00
C GLY A 220 12.10 0.39 -17.93
N VAL A 221 12.58 1.37 -17.16
CA VAL A 221 13.46 1.17 -15.99
C VAL A 221 12.85 1.80 -14.76
N MET A 222 13.30 1.37 -13.57
CA MET A 222 12.86 1.95 -12.32
C MET A 222 13.84 3.06 -11.89
N TYR A 223 13.33 4.24 -11.54
CA TYR A 223 14.06 5.44 -11.07
C TYR A 223 14.94 6.16 -12.11
N ALA A 224 15.50 5.51 -13.13
CA ALA A 224 16.32 6.08 -14.23
C ALA A 224 17.45 7.03 -13.78
N ASP A 225 18.04 6.82 -12.61
CA ASP A 225 18.95 7.79 -11.95
C ASP A 225 20.18 8.17 -12.81
N GLU A 226 20.70 7.23 -13.58
CA GLU A 226 21.96 7.37 -14.33
C GLU A 226 21.75 7.80 -15.80
N ALA A 227 20.49 7.90 -16.24
CA ALA A 227 20.18 8.09 -17.65
C ALA A 227 19.06 9.12 -17.90
N LEU A 228 18.98 10.15 -17.05
CA LEU A 228 17.89 11.15 -17.16
C LEU A 228 17.95 11.97 -18.44
N GLU A 229 19.11 12.16 -19.05
CA GLU A 229 19.25 12.79 -20.37
C GLU A 229 18.67 11.93 -21.50
N ASN A 230 18.49 10.63 -21.26
CA ASN A 230 17.94 9.67 -22.23
C ASN A 230 16.45 9.35 -21.97
N VAL A 231 15.77 10.10 -21.12
CA VAL A 231 14.34 9.88 -20.80
C VAL A 231 13.48 10.20 -22.02
N SER A 232 12.65 9.23 -22.40
CA SER A 232 11.59 9.42 -23.39
C SER A 232 10.31 9.95 -22.71
N HIS A 233 9.80 9.20 -21.70
CA HIS A 233 8.58 9.57 -20.98
C HIS A 233 8.45 8.75 -19.68
N ALA A 234 7.52 9.17 -18.80
CA ALA A 234 7.06 8.33 -17.69
C ALA A 234 6.21 7.18 -18.25
N GLU A 235 6.47 5.93 -17.83
CA GLU A 235 5.74 4.77 -18.36
C GLU A 235 4.26 4.77 -17.96
N GLY A 236 3.96 5.21 -16.76
CA GLY A 236 2.62 5.29 -16.19
C GLY A 236 2.21 6.72 -15.84
N HIS A 237 1.04 6.82 -15.25
CA HIS A 237 0.54 8.06 -14.66
C HIS A 237 0.59 7.99 -13.13
N VAL A 238 -0.05 8.94 -12.47
CA VAL A 238 -0.10 9.08 -11.01
C VAL A 238 -1.54 9.22 -10.58
N ASP A 239 -1.94 8.54 -9.52
CA ASP A 239 -3.22 8.74 -8.85
C ASP A 239 -3.00 9.58 -7.59
N HIS A 240 -3.44 10.82 -7.62
CA HIS A 240 -3.38 11.74 -6.49
C HIS A 240 -4.62 11.69 -5.57
N SER A 241 -5.54 10.76 -5.83
CA SER A 241 -6.75 10.61 -5.02
C SER A 241 -6.41 10.30 -3.56
N LEU A 242 -6.93 11.11 -2.66
CA LEU A 242 -6.96 10.86 -1.23
C LEU A 242 -8.36 10.34 -0.88
N ASN A 243 -8.51 9.02 -0.83
CA ASN A 243 -9.78 8.39 -0.48
C ASN A 243 -9.93 8.34 1.04
N ILE A 244 -11.03 8.86 1.57
CA ILE A 244 -11.29 9.01 2.99
C ILE A 244 -12.63 8.36 3.34
N MET A 245 -12.62 7.51 4.37
CA MET A 245 -13.82 7.14 5.11
C MET A 245 -13.65 7.59 6.55
N ALA A 246 -14.57 8.40 7.03
CA ALA A 246 -14.60 8.92 8.40
C ALA A 246 -15.73 8.24 9.18
N THR A 247 -15.47 7.96 10.44
CA THR A 247 -16.48 7.40 11.35
C THR A 247 -16.74 8.35 12.50
N TYR A 248 -17.99 8.44 12.91
CA TYR A 248 -18.43 9.36 13.95
C TYR A 248 -19.31 8.65 14.97
N LEU A 249 -19.30 9.13 16.21
CA LEU A 249 -20.35 8.83 17.18
C LEU A 249 -21.69 9.47 16.75
N PRO A 250 -22.82 9.05 17.31
CA PRO A 250 -24.11 9.69 17.05
C PRO A 250 -24.11 11.22 17.27
N ASN A 251 -23.33 11.71 18.23
CA ASN A 251 -23.18 13.14 18.54
C ASN A 251 -22.25 13.90 17.56
N GLY A 252 -21.68 13.23 16.56
CA GLY A 252 -20.81 13.83 15.56
C GLY A 252 -19.32 13.95 15.96
N LYS A 253 -18.88 13.34 17.09
CA LYS A 253 -17.46 13.23 17.43
C LYS A 253 -16.78 12.25 16.46
N LEU A 254 -15.69 12.68 15.82
CA LEU A 254 -14.85 11.82 14.96
C LEU A 254 -14.19 10.73 15.81
N THR A 255 -14.25 9.47 15.36
CA THR A 255 -13.68 8.32 16.08
C THR A 255 -12.53 7.67 15.33
N GLY A 256 -12.56 7.69 14.00
CA GLY A 256 -11.49 7.10 13.20
C GLY A 256 -11.59 7.44 11.72
N LEU A 257 -10.51 7.15 11.03
CA LEU A 257 -10.30 7.47 9.61
C LEU A 257 -9.68 6.28 8.89
N ILE A 258 -10.28 5.86 7.79
CA ILE A 258 -9.54 5.12 6.76
C ILE A 258 -8.98 6.15 5.80
N ILE A 259 -7.67 6.13 5.56
CA ILE A 259 -6.98 6.98 4.59
C ILE A 259 -6.29 6.06 3.59
N ASN A 260 -6.74 6.13 2.35
CA ASN A 260 -6.28 5.25 1.26
C ASN A 260 -5.66 6.09 0.14
N ILE A 261 -4.39 5.82 -0.18
CA ILE A 261 -3.61 6.56 -1.18
C ILE A 261 -2.77 5.62 -2.04
N ALA A 262 -2.57 5.98 -3.31
CA ALA A 262 -1.74 5.22 -4.24
C ALA A 262 -0.24 5.56 -4.08
N CYS A 263 0.28 5.31 -2.89
CA CYS A 263 1.69 5.54 -2.58
C CYS A 263 2.16 4.64 -1.43
N PRO A 264 3.23 3.85 -1.61
CA PRO A 264 3.81 3.06 -0.54
C PRO A 264 4.53 3.96 0.48
N ALA A 265 4.64 3.50 1.73
CA ALA A 265 5.37 4.19 2.79
C ALA A 265 6.88 3.96 2.65
N GLN A 266 7.51 4.59 1.65
CA GLN A 266 8.88 4.30 1.21
C GLN A 266 9.78 5.54 1.13
N VAL A 267 9.50 6.61 1.85
CA VAL A 267 10.41 7.76 1.93
C VAL A 267 11.72 7.35 2.59
N ASN A 268 11.63 6.55 3.66
CA ASN A 268 12.77 6.07 4.45
C ASN A 268 13.29 4.70 4.00
N GLU A 269 12.95 4.23 2.79
CA GLU A 269 13.14 2.83 2.38
C GLU A 269 14.58 2.31 2.46
N ALA A 270 15.60 3.17 2.40
CA ALA A 270 17.01 2.78 2.49
C ALA A 270 17.64 3.04 3.88
N GLN A 271 16.90 3.63 4.81
CA GLN A 271 17.39 3.93 6.15
C GLN A 271 17.54 2.68 7.03
N SER A 272 18.44 2.77 8.03
CA SER A 272 18.72 1.67 8.98
C SER A 272 18.21 1.97 10.38
N PHE A 273 17.01 2.55 10.49
CA PHE A 273 16.29 2.77 11.74
C PHE A 273 14.85 2.23 11.61
N ILE A 274 14.14 2.08 12.73
CA ILE A 274 12.72 1.72 12.76
C ILE A 274 11.88 2.97 12.50
N SER A 275 10.90 2.90 11.57
CA SER A 275 9.97 3.99 11.29
C SER A 275 8.71 3.51 10.57
N SER A 276 7.56 4.12 10.89
CA SER A 276 6.32 4.01 10.11
C SER A 276 6.26 4.96 8.92
N ASP A 277 7.41 5.55 8.56
CA ASP A 277 7.56 6.45 7.42
C ASP A 277 6.67 7.71 7.55
N TYR A 278 6.14 8.27 6.45
CA TYR A 278 5.29 9.46 6.51
C TYR A 278 3.99 9.25 7.32
N TRP A 279 3.56 8.00 7.57
CA TRP A 279 2.37 7.75 8.38
C TRP A 279 2.52 8.19 9.84
N HIS A 280 3.74 8.17 10.40
CA HIS A 280 3.98 8.79 11.70
C HIS A 280 3.57 10.28 11.70
N CYS A 281 4.09 11.05 10.74
CA CYS A 281 3.79 12.48 10.64
C CYS A 281 2.29 12.75 10.41
N VAL A 282 1.59 11.89 9.65
CA VAL A 282 0.13 11.99 9.44
C VAL A 282 -0.61 11.74 10.75
N ARG A 283 -0.25 10.71 11.50
CA ARG A 283 -0.88 10.36 12.79
C ARG A 283 -0.71 11.48 13.81
N GLU A 284 0.50 12.03 13.94
CA GLU A 284 0.78 13.17 14.81
C GLU A 284 -0.06 14.41 14.44
N ALA A 285 -0.15 14.72 13.16
CA ALA A 285 -0.93 15.85 12.67
C ALA A 285 -2.46 15.68 12.91
N VAL A 286 -2.98 14.45 12.70
CA VAL A 286 -4.38 14.13 13.02
C VAL A 286 -4.62 14.20 14.52
N ALA A 287 -3.75 13.63 15.35
CA ALA A 287 -3.86 13.68 16.79
C ALA A 287 -3.88 15.13 17.32
N LYS A 288 -3.02 15.97 16.77
CA LYS A 288 -2.97 17.41 17.11
C LYS A 288 -4.24 18.16 16.72
N THR A 289 -4.86 17.79 15.58
CA THR A 289 -6.00 18.55 15.01
C THR A 289 -7.34 18.04 15.52
N TYR A 290 -7.49 16.72 15.66
CA TYR A 290 -8.78 16.07 15.94
C TYR A 290 -8.83 15.31 17.28
N GLY A 291 -7.68 15.18 17.96
CA GLY A 291 -7.54 14.47 19.24
C GLY A 291 -6.84 13.13 19.12
N THR A 292 -6.18 12.72 20.20
CA THR A 292 -5.38 11.49 20.29
C THR A 292 -6.22 10.21 20.22
N ASP A 293 -7.53 10.32 20.46
CA ASP A 293 -8.49 9.21 20.40
C ASP A 293 -8.87 8.82 18.96
N VAL A 294 -8.59 9.69 17.97
CA VAL A 294 -8.88 9.40 16.57
C VAL A 294 -7.87 8.38 16.04
N VAL A 295 -8.36 7.22 15.63
CA VAL A 295 -7.52 6.16 15.08
C VAL A 295 -7.47 6.28 13.56
N ILE A 296 -6.28 6.17 12.98
CA ILE A 296 -6.09 6.07 11.52
C ILE A 296 -5.84 4.63 11.15
N LEU A 297 -6.53 4.14 10.12
CA LEU A 297 -6.25 2.90 9.41
C LEU A 297 -5.69 3.25 8.03
N PRO A 298 -4.37 3.30 7.89
CA PRO A 298 -3.72 3.58 6.62
C PRO A 298 -3.93 2.43 5.64
N GLN A 299 -4.14 2.75 4.36
CA GLN A 299 -4.20 1.77 3.29
C GLN A 299 -3.38 2.24 2.09
N CYS A 300 -2.60 1.33 1.52
CA CYS A 300 -1.97 1.54 0.22
C CYS A 300 -2.93 1.08 -0.88
N SER A 301 -3.26 1.99 -1.80
CA SER A 301 -4.02 1.68 -3.02
C SER A 301 -3.12 0.97 -4.04
N ALA A 302 -3.58 0.78 -5.30
CA ALA A 302 -2.73 0.28 -6.36
C ALA A 302 -1.52 1.20 -6.54
N ALA A 303 -0.31 0.72 -6.26
CA ALA A 303 0.91 1.53 -6.18
C ALA A 303 2.19 0.75 -6.52
N GLY A 304 2.08 -0.40 -7.20
CA GLY A 304 3.25 -1.23 -7.55
C GLY A 304 4.27 -0.51 -8.44
N ASP A 305 3.85 0.47 -9.20
CA ASP A 305 4.67 1.34 -10.05
C ASP A 305 4.84 2.76 -9.49
N GLN A 306 4.46 3.00 -8.24
CA GLN A 306 4.51 4.33 -7.60
C GLN A 306 5.60 4.41 -6.52
N SER A 307 6.03 5.64 -6.22
CA SER A 307 7.02 5.95 -5.17
C SER A 307 6.71 7.32 -4.55
N PRO A 308 7.04 7.57 -3.28
CA PRO A 308 6.96 8.91 -2.68
C PRO A 308 8.08 9.85 -3.13
N HIS A 309 9.06 9.35 -3.90
CA HIS A 309 10.20 10.14 -4.38
C HIS A 309 9.91 10.79 -5.73
N LYS A 310 10.20 12.08 -5.87
CA LYS A 310 10.14 12.77 -7.16
C LYS A 310 11.23 12.26 -8.09
N ILE A 311 10.87 11.91 -9.32
CA ILE A 311 11.79 11.38 -10.32
C ILE A 311 12.22 12.48 -11.29
N LEU A 312 11.29 13.05 -12.03
CA LEU A 312 11.62 14.01 -13.10
C LEU A 312 11.92 15.42 -12.56
N ASN A 313 11.18 15.88 -11.55
CA ASN A 313 11.36 17.21 -10.93
C ASN A 313 12.25 17.20 -9.69
N ARG A 314 13.17 16.26 -9.59
CA ARG A 314 13.96 16.01 -8.38
C ARG A 314 14.76 17.21 -7.88
N LYS A 315 15.34 18.03 -8.77
CA LYS A 315 16.12 19.22 -8.37
C LYS A 315 15.23 20.31 -7.76
N ALA A 316 14.05 20.55 -8.34
CA ALA A 316 13.10 21.53 -7.81
C ALA A 316 12.51 21.07 -6.48
N ASP A 317 12.16 19.78 -6.36
CA ASP A 317 11.67 19.17 -5.13
C ASP A 317 12.73 19.25 -4.02
N ALA A 318 13.96 18.93 -4.34
CA ALA A 318 15.10 19.02 -3.45
C ALA A 318 15.31 20.43 -2.90
N ARG A 319 15.28 21.43 -3.78
CA ARG A 319 15.34 22.83 -3.36
C ARG A 319 14.21 23.17 -2.39
N MET A 320 12.98 22.70 -2.62
CA MET A 320 11.87 22.94 -1.71
C MET A 320 12.06 22.25 -0.36
N MET A 321 12.55 21.02 -0.35
CA MET A 321 12.87 20.31 0.90
C MET A 321 14.00 21.01 1.66
N GLN A 322 15.02 21.48 0.97
CA GLN A 322 16.09 22.28 1.58
C GLN A 322 15.55 23.56 2.25
N LEU A 323 14.71 24.32 1.54
CA LEU A 323 14.11 25.54 2.08
C LEU A 323 13.23 25.29 3.31
N ARG A 324 12.48 24.17 3.31
CA ARG A 324 11.58 23.81 4.42
C ARG A 324 12.28 23.23 5.62
N SER A 325 13.33 22.44 5.40
CA SER A 325 14.08 21.77 6.45
C SER A 325 15.22 22.62 7.02
N GLN A 326 15.47 23.82 6.46
CA GLN A 326 16.62 24.66 6.80
C GLN A 326 17.97 23.93 6.62
N LEU A 327 18.03 22.96 5.73
CA LEU A 327 19.28 22.28 5.38
C LEU A 327 20.28 23.28 4.82
N LYS A 328 21.44 23.41 5.48
CA LYS A 328 22.48 24.37 5.08
C LYS A 328 23.24 23.92 3.83
N GLU A 329 23.46 22.62 3.71
CA GLU A 329 24.21 22.04 2.60
C GLU A 329 23.26 21.50 1.53
N PRO A 330 23.47 21.86 0.26
CA PRO A 330 22.74 21.23 -0.84
C PRO A 330 23.21 19.77 -0.98
N VAL A 331 22.29 18.87 -1.24
CA VAL A 331 22.66 17.51 -1.65
C VAL A 331 23.24 17.61 -3.06
N ALA A 332 24.50 17.30 -3.21
CA ALA A 332 25.27 17.57 -4.43
C ALA A 332 24.81 16.68 -5.61
N ASP A 333 24.40 15.47 -5.31
CA ASP A 333 23.92 14.49 -6.28
C ASP A 333 22.50 14.04 -5.91
N TRP A 334 21.55 14.29 -6.80
CA TRP A 334 20.13 14.02 -6.59
C TRP A 334 19.68 12.68 -7.16
N THR A 335 20.56 11.70 -7.21
CA THR A 335 20.20 10.31 -7.53
C THR A 335 19.25 9.74 -6.49
N TRP A 336 18.58 8.63 -6.80
CA TRP A 336 17.78 7.92 -5.83
C TRP A 336 18.59 7.56 -4.58
N SER A 337 19.80 7.06 -4.76
CA SER A 337 20.68 6.66 -3.66
C SER A 337 20.98 7.82 -2.71
N SER A 338 21.41 8.97 -3.24
CA SER A 338 21.77 10.12 -2.41
C SER A 338 20.57 10.65 -1.61
N ARG A 339 19.35 10.58 -2.16
CA ARG A 339 18.12 10.98 -1.47
C ARG A 339 17.68 9.93 -0.45
N ALA A 340 17.61 8.67 -0.83
CA ALA A 340 17.10 7.59 0.01
C ALA A 340 17.93 7.41 1.30
N PHE A 341 19.24 7.71 1.25
CA PHE A 341 20.12 7.66 2.42
C PHE A 341 20.22 8.98 3.20
N ASN A 342 19.58 10.07 2.76
CA ASN A 342 19.63 11.35 3.45
C ASN A 342 18.50 11.49 4.48
N LYS A 343 18.79 11.24 5.75
CA LYS A 343 17.82 11.29 6.87
C LYS A 343 17.11 12.65 6.98
N LEU A 344 17.83 13.76 6.80
CA LEU A 344 17.24 15.11 6.93
C LEU A 344 16.28 15.42 5.78
N TYR A 345 16.64 15.05 4.55
CA TYR A 345 15.76 15.16 3.40
C TYR A 345 14.49 14.30 3.58
N ASN A 346 14.65 13.06 4.03
CA ASN A 346 13.54 12.15 4.24
C ASN A 346 12.57 12.64 5.31
N ASN A 347 13.08 13.18 6.42
CA ASN A 347 12.24 13.78 7.46
C ASN A 347 11.42 14.96 6.92
N ALA A 348 12.06 15.87 6.16
CA ALA A 348 11.36 16.98 5.53
C ALA A 348 10.32 16.50 4.52
N ARG A 349 10.62 15.42 3.80
CA ARG A 349 9.70 14.78 2.84
C ARG A 349 8.49 14.15 3.54
N CYS A 350 8.68 13.40 4.62
CA CYS A 350 7.58 12.85 5.42
C CYS A 350 6.64 13.95 5.95
N GLN A 351 7.21 15.05 6.45
CA GLN A 351 6.43 16.20 6.90
C GLN A 351 5.67 16.88 5.76
N GLU A 352 6.30 17.02 4.59
CA GLU A 352 5.64 17.60 3.40
C GLU A 352 4.48 16.74 2.92
N ILE A 353 4.65 15.43 2.87
CA ILE A 353 3.58 14.48 2.52
C ILE A 353 2.43 14.60 3.53
N SER A 354 2.74 14.59 4.83
CA SER A 354 1.74 14.77 5.88
C SER A 354 0.97 16.09 5.72
N ARG A 355 1.64 17.19 5.43
CA ARG A 355 1.00 18.48 5.21
C ARG A 355 0.02 18.44 4.03
N ARG A 356 0.38 17.81 2.91
CA ARG A 356 -0.50 17.66 1.74
C ARG A 356 -1.73 16.82 2.07
N ILE A 357 -1.53 15.69 2.75
CA ILE A 357 -2.62 14.82 3.20
C ILE A 357 -3.55 15.59 4.15
N MET A 358 -3.01 16.29 5.14
CA MET A 358 -3.80 17.02 6.13
C MET A 358 -4.60 18.18 5.54
N THR A 359 -4.06 18.90 4.56
CA THR A 359 -4.79 19.98 3.87
C THR A 359 -6.04 19.42 3.20
N SER A 360 -5.89 18.39 2.39
CA SER A 360 -6.99 17.75 1.69
C SER A 360 -7.97 17.04 2.65
N LEU A 361 -7.45 16.30 3.64
CA LEU A 361 -8.26 15.64 4.68
C LEU A 361 -9.17 16.63 5.40
N THR A 362 -8.62 17.78 5.82
CA THR A 362 -9.38 18.79 6.56
C THR A 362 -10.51 19.39 5.72
N GLU A 363 -10.26 19.61 4.44
CA GLU A 363 -11.26 20.09 3.49
C GLU A 363 -12.37 19.05 3.28
N VAL A 364 -11.99 17.81 2.97
CA VAL A 364 -12.94 16.72 2.72
C VAL A 364 -13.82 16.46 3.95
N LEU A 365 -13.25 16.41 5.16
CA LEU A 365 -14.02 16.15 6.37
C LEU A 365 -15.11 17.19 6.65
N LYS A 366 -14.88 18.45 6.29
CA LYS A 366 -15.92 19.50 6.41
C LYS A 366 -17.11 19.24 5.51
N VAL A 367 -16.86 18.74 4.29
CA VAL A 367 -17.89 18.48 3.29
C VAL A 367 -18.65 17.19 3.58
N ILE A 368 -17.97 16.12 3.96
CA ILE A 368 -18.60 14.80 4.14
C ILE A 368 -19.30 14.62 5.49
N LYS A 369 -18.91 15.34 6.52
CA LYS A 369 -19.50 15.20 7.86
C LYS A 369 -21.03 15.31 7.89
N PRO A 370 -21.69 16.26 7.18
CA PRO A 370 -23.15 16.35 7.12
C PRO A 370 -23.83 15.14 6.46
N THR A 371 -23.12 14.36 5.65
CA THR A 371 -23.66 13.18 4.95
C THR A 371 -23.54 11.89 5.78
N ALA A 372 -23.07 11.97 7.03
CA ALA A 372 -22.78 10.80 7.84
C ALA A 372 -24.04 9.94 8.10
N ASP A 373 -24.00 8.70 7.64
CA ASP A 373 -25.09 7.72 7.68
C ASP A 373 -24.91 6.74 8.85
N ALA A 374 -25.97 6.54 9.64
CA ALA A 374 -26.01 5.63 10.78
C ALA A 374 -26.54 4.23 10.43
N ALA A 375 -27.12 4.07 9.26
CA ALA A 375 -27.69 2.81 8.79
C ALA A 375 -27.34 2.55 7.31
N PRO A 376 -26.01 2.58 6.98
CA PRO A 376 -25.55 2.29 5.63
C PRO A 376 -25.80 0.82 5.29
N VAL A 377 -26.04 0.54 4.00
CA VAL A 377 -25.98 -0.85 3.53
C VAL A 377 -24.55 -1.36 3.70
N VAL A 378 -24.37 -2.44 4.45
CA VAL A 378 -23.07 -3.10 4.63
C VAL A 378 -23.17 -4.51 4.04
N LYS A 379 -22.20 -4.89 3.22
CA LYS A 379 -22.06 -6.25 2.68
C LYS A 379 -20.59 -6.61 2.59
N HIS A 380 -20.25 -7.88 2.78
CA HIS A 380 -18.91 -8.42 2.57
C HIS A 380 -18.98 -9.71 1.77
N THR A 381 -18.04 -9.91 0.87
CA THR A 381 -17.80 -11.18 0.18
C THR A 381 -16.30 -11.44 0.07
N VAL A 382 -15.96 -12.72 0.03
CA VAL A 382 -14.61 -13.20 -0.21
C VAL A 382 -14.61 -14.25 -1.32
N ARG A 383 -13.60 -14.21 -2.16
CA ARG A 383 -13.39 -15.16 -3.26
C ARG A 383 -11.94 -15.61 -3.29
N ASP A 384 -11.74 -16.89 -3.53
CA ASP A 384 -10.44 -17.41 -3.96
C ASP A 384 -10.36 -17.31 -5.48
N LEU A 385 -9.44 -16.51 -5.98
CA LEU A 385 -9.18 -16.34 -7.40
C LEU A 385 -8.09 -17.29 -7.85
N ALA A 386 -8.39 -18.16 -8.81
CA ALA A 386 -7.39 -18.93 -9.54
C ALA A 386 -6.76 -18.04 -10.61
N LEU A 387 -5.51 -17.68 -10.43
CA LEU A 387 -4.77 -16.77 -11.28
C LEU A 387 -3.78 -17.54 -12.16
N GLN A 388 -3.57 -17.06 -13.38
CA GLN A 388 -2.61 -17.65 -14.31
C GLN A 388 -1.16 -17.36 -13.84
N PRO A 389 -0.36 -18.39 -13.55
CA PRO A 389 1.04 -18.19 -13.18
C PRO A 389 1.87 -17.74 -14.38
N ARG A 390 2.88 -16.94 -14.11
CA ARG A 390 3.95 -16.65 -15.05
C ARG A 390 4.87 -17.87 -15.13
N LEU A 391 4.78 -18.62 -16.19
CA LEU A 391 5.69 -19.73 -16.46
C LEU A 391 7.09 -19.19 -16.76
N ILE A 392 8.10 -19.96 -16.39
CA ILE A 392 9.49 -19.65 -16.68
C ILE A 392 9.85 -20.34 -17.99
N THR A 393 10.40 -19.58 -18.94
CA THR A 393 10.87 -20.11 -20.22
C THR A 393 12.20 -20.84 -20.05
N GLU A 394 12.57 -21.68 -21.01
CA GLU A 394 13.88 -22.36 -21.02
C GLU A 394 15.04 -21.36 -21.01
N SER A 395 14.90 -20.24 -21.73
CA SER A 395 15.92 -19.19 -21.76
C SER A 395 16.09 -18.52 -20.39
N GLU A 396 14.98 -18.14 -19.72
CA GLU A 396 15.00 -17.56 -18.38
C GLU A 396 15.58 -18.54 -17.32
N TYR A 397 15.24 -19.81 -17.45
CA TYR A 397 15.82 -20.85 -16.61
C TYR A 397 17.32 -20.99 -16.82
N ALA A 398 17.79 -21.07 -18.09
CA ALA A 398 19.19 -21.19 -18.43
C ALA A 398 19.99 -19.97 -17.91
N GLU A 399 19.47 -18.77 -18.10
CA GLU A 399 20.06 -17.54 -17.57
C GLU A 399 20.13 -17.54 -16.04
N ALA A 400 19.03 -17.88 -15.38
CA ALA A 400 18.99 -17.95 -13.91
C ALA A 400 19.97 -19.00 -13.37
N LEU A 401 20.07 -20.16 -14.01
CA LEU A 401 21.02 -21.23 -13.62
C LEU A 401 22.47 -20.79 -13.82
N ALA A 402 22.77 -20.09 -14.91
CA ALA A 402 24.11 -19.54 -15.17
C ALA A 402 24.47 -18.49 -14.09
N ASN A 403 23.54 -17.60 -13.75
CA ASN A 403 23.72 -16.61 -12.69
C ASN A 403 23.94 -17.28 -11.32
N VAL A 404 23.19 -18.33 -10.98
CA VAL A 404 23.40 -19.10 -9.75
C VAL A 404 24.83 -19.64 -9.69
N LYS A 405 25.28 -20.33 -10.74
CA LYS A 405 26.63 -20.90 -10.80
C LYS A 405 27.72 -19.83 -10.70
N LYS A 406 27.54 -18.70 -11.40
CA LYS A 406 28.49 -17.58 -11.36
C LYS A 406 28.62 -17.03 -9.94
N ILE A 407 27.50 -16.68 -9.31
CA ILE A 407 27.48 -16.10 -7.97
C ILE A 407 28.05 -17.07 -6.94
N GLU A 408 27.69 -18.37 -6.98
CA GLU A 408 28.23 -19.38 -6.07
C GLU A 408 29.74 -19.54 -6.23
N SER A 409 30.26 -19.48 -7.47
CA SER A 409 31.70 -19.51 -7.74
C SER A 409 32.43 -18.29 -7.19
N GLU A 410 31.85 -17.08 -7.34
CA GLU A 410 32.42 -15.85 -6.80
C GLU A 410 32.41 -15.86 -5.26
N MET A 411 31.33 -16.32 -4.65
CA MET A 411 31.24 -16.48 -3.20
C MET A 411 32.27 -17.48 -2.66
N ALA A 412 32.47 -18.60 -3.35
CA ALA A 412 33.46 -19.59 -2.97
C ALA A 412 34.91 -19.07 -3.07
N LYS A 413 35.23 -18.32 -4.15
CA LYS A 413 36.55 -17.69 -4.32
C LYS A 413 36.89 -16.68 -3.21
N ASN A 414 35.88 -15.95 -2.76
CA ASN A 414 36.02 -14.92 -1.73
C ASN A 414 35.79 -15.46 -0.31
N ASN A 415 35.59 -16.76 -0.13
CA ASN A 415 35.18 -17.41 1.12
C ASN A 415 33.99 -16.70 1.78
N SER A 416 33.09 -16.14 0.96
CA SER A 416 31.93 -15.38 1.42
C SER A 416 30.79 -16.34 1.74
N LYS A 417 30.25 -16.22 2.95
CA LYS A 417 29.02 -16.88 3.38
C LYS A 417 27.85 -15.89 3.46
N GLU A 418 28.07 -14.65 3.01
CA GLU A 418 27.07 -13.60 3.09
C GLU A 418 25.84 -13.93 2.25
N TYR A 419 24.69 -13.47 2.73
CA TYR A 419 23.43 -13.56 2.02
C TYR A 419 23.51 -12.81 0.68
N ASN A 420 23.28 -13.52 -0.40
CA ASN A 420 23.23 -12.93 -1.71
C ASN A 420 21.80 -12.96 -2.26
N VAL A 421 21.16 -11.80 -2.28
CA VAL A 421 19.78 -11.66 -2.77
C VAL A 421 19.65 -12.10 -4.22
N ALA A 422 20.62 -11.75 -5.07
CA ALA A 422 20.61 -12.14 -6.47
C ALA A 422 20.66 -13.67 -6.61
N LEU A 423 21.48 -14.34 -5.79
CA LEU A 423 21.54 -15.81 -5.76
C LEU A 423 20.18 -16.42 -5.44
N ASN A 424 19.53 -15.97 -4.36
CA ASN A 424 18.25 -16.54 -3.95
C ASN A 424 17.11 -16.23 -4.92
N ARG A 425 17.09 -15.04 -5.52
CA ARG A 425 16.11 -14.70 -6.55
C ARG A 425 16.27 -15.57 -7.80
N ASN A 426 17.49 -15.81 -8.26
CA ASN A 426 17.75 -16.71 -9.37
C ASN A 426 17.44 -18.18 -9.01
N LYS A 427 17.75 -18.65 -7.78
CA LYS A 427 17.31 -19.97 -7.30
C LYS A 427 15.77 -20.08 -7.27
N GLY A 428 15.07 -19.02 -6.94
CA GLY A 428 13.61 -18.93 -7.01
C GLY A 428 13.07 -19.15 -8.44
N VAL A 429 13.70 -18.56 -9.45
CA VAL A 429 13.37 -18.79 -10.87
C VAL A 429 13.60 -20.24 -11.26
N VAL A 430 14.76 -20.82 -10.90
CA VAL A 430 15.09 -22.22 -11.16
C VAL A 430 14.06 -23.17 -10.53
N ASN A 431 13.68 -22.93 -9.28
CA ASN A 431 12.68 -23.74 -8.59
C ASN A 431 11.30 -23.64 -9.26
N ARG A 432 10.89 -22.44 -9.69
CA ARG A 432 9.61 -22.25 -10.39
C ARG A 432 9.58 -22.96 -11.72
N TYR A 433 10.67 -22.97 -12.48
CA TYR A 433 10.78 -23.75 -13.72
C TYR A 433 10.56 -25.24 -13.45
N ASN A 434 11.19 -25.77 -12.42
CA ASN A 434 11.09 -27.21 -12.07
C ASN A 434 9.71 -27.61 -11.53
N THR A 435 8.99 -26.70 -10.90
CA THR A 435 7.67 -26.98 -10.28
C THR A 435 6.50 -26.67 -11.18
N GLN A 436 6.62 -25.71 -12.12
CA GLN A 436 5.62 -25.30 -13.11
C GLN A 436 4.18 -25.28 -12.54
N ALA A 437 3.95 -24.40 -11.57
CA ALA A 437 2.62 -24.27 -10.96
C ALA A 437 1.54 -24.02 -12.03
N LYS A 438 0.41 -24.72 -11.92
CA LYS A 438 -0.71 -24.57 -12.88
C LYS A 438 -1.59 -23.38 -12.56
N GLU A 439 -1.74 -23.05 -11.29
CA GLU A 439 -2.57 -21.98 -10.77
C GLU A 439 -1.95 -21.35 -9.53
N VAL A 440 -2.24 -20.07 -9.32
CA VAL A 440 -1.87 -19.31 -8.13
C VAL A 440 -3.17 -18.79 -7.50
N PHE A 441 -3.52 -19.29 -6.32
CA PHE A 441 -4.73 -18.84 -5.63
C PHE A 441 -4.46 -17.59 -4.79
N ARG A 442 -5.37 -16.61 -4.85
CA ARG A 442 -5.30 -15.37 -4.07
C ARG A 442 -6.68 -14.92 -3.62
N GLU A 443 -6.77 -14.50 -2.36
CA GLU A 443 -7.99 -13.94 -1.79
C GLU A 443 -8.33 -12.58 -2.40
N LEU A 444 -9.60 -12.41 -2.76
CA LEU A 444 -10.22 -11.12 -3.08
C LEU A 444 -11.35 -10.88 -2.09
N HIS A 445 -11.26 -9.83 -1.29
CA HIS A 445 -12.36 -9.33 -0.49
C HIS A 445 -13.00 -8.14 -1.18
N VAL A 446 -14.32 -8.11 -1.20
CA VAL A 446 -15.10 -6.94 -1.62
C VAL A 446 -16.06 -6.58 -0.49
N ILE A 447 -16.04 -5.31 -0.08
CA ILE A 447 -16.87 -4.79 1.00
C ILE A 447 -17.62 -3.58 0.48
N ARG A 448 -18.94 -3.53 0.73
CA ARG A 448 -19.76 -2.34 0.56
C ARG A 448 -20.01 -1.70 1.93
N MET A 449 -19.85 -0.39 2.00
CA MET A 449 -20.24 0.43 3.15
C MET A 449 -20.95 1.69 2.63
N GLY A 450 -22.28 1.67 2.64
CA GLY A 450 -23.09 2.71 2.01
C GLY A 450 -22.92 2.75 0.49
N GLY A 451 -22.51 3.88 -0.05
CA GLY A 451 -22.15 4.07 -1.46
C GLY A 451 -20.68 3.76 -1.76
N ALA A 452 -19.86 3.49 -0.75
CA ALA A 452 -18.45 3.14 -0.95
C ALA A 452 -18.24 1.63 -1.08
N ALA A 453 -17.25 1.24 -1.91
CA ALA A 453 -16.76 -0.13 -2.04
C ALA A 453 -15.28 -0.22 -1.72
N PHE A 454 -14.85 -1.35 -1.13
CA PHE A 454 -13.44 -1.73 -0.96
C PHE A 454 -13.18 -3.00 -1.75
N ALA A 455 -12.07 -3.05 -2.48
CA ALA A 455 -11.60 -4.26 -3.15
C ALA A 455 -10.13 -4.49 -2.81
N THR A 456 -9.81 -5.69 -2.30
CA THR A 456 -8.44 -6.04 -1.87
C THR A 456 -7.70 -6.81 -2.95
N ASN A 457 -6.38 -6.78 -2.90
CA ASN A 457 -5.51 -7.69 -3.63
C ASN A 457 -4.22 -7.93 -2.86
N THR A 458 -3.52 -9.01 -3.18
CA THR A 458 -2.31 -9.44 -2.46
C THR A 458 -1.01 -8.92 -3.07
N PHE A 459 -1.06 -8.31 -4.25
CA PHE A 459 0.11 -7.89 -5.02
C PHE A 459 0.51 -6.45 -4.74
N GLU A 460 1.74 -6.10 -5.13
CA GLU A 460 2.10 -4.73 -5.50
C GLU A 460 1.49 -4.47 -6.89
N LEU A 461 0.22 -4.08 -6.89
CA LEU A 461 -0.60 -3.92 -8.08
C LEU A 461 -0.25 -2.64 -8.82
N TYR A 462 0.04 -2.70 -10.13
CA TYR A 462 0.26 -1.50 -10.92
C TYR A 462 -1.03 -0.69 -11.07
N LEU A 463 -0.88 0.62 -11.18
CA LEU A 463 -1.97 1.59 -11.13
C LEU A 463 -3.03 1.37 -12.21
N ASP A 464 -2.64 0.96 -13.42
CA ASP A 464 -3.55 0.66 -14.54
C ASP A 464 -4.72 -0.27 -14.15
N TYR A 465 -4.47 -1.29 -13.34
CA TYR A 465 -5.52 -2.20 -12.89
C TYR A 465 -6.46 -1.52 -11.89
N GLY A 466 -5.89 -0.67 -11.04
CA GLY A 466 -6.65 0.12 -10.09
C GLY A 466 -7.64 1.05 -10.76
N ASP A 467 -7.22 1.76 -11.79
CA ASP A 467 -8.07 2.68 -12.54
C ASP A 467 -9.20 1.96 -13.26
N ARG A 468 -8.88 0.80 -13.84
CA ARG A 468 -9.89 -0.03 -14.51
C ARG A 468 -10.97 -0.52 -13.54
N ILE A 469 -10.61 -0.87 -12.31
CA ILE A 469 -11.58 -1.25 -11.26
C ILE A 469 -12.41 -0.02 -10.88
N LYS A 470 -11.78 1.12 -10.58
CA LYS A 470 -12.47 2.36 -10.21
C LYS A 470 -13.41 2.83 -11.31
N GLY A 471 -12.93 2.85 -12.56
CA GLY A 471 -13.70 3.34 -13.70
C GLY A 471 -14.91 2.48 -14.09
N ALA A 472 -14.90 1.18 -13.76
CA ALA A 472 -15.99 0.24 -14.07
C ALA A 472 -16.90 -0.07 -12.87
N SER A 473 -16.59 0.46 -11.69
CA SER A 473 -17.32 0.27 -10.45
C SER A 473 -18.64 1.05 -10.45
N LYS A 474 -19.73 0.45 -9.98
CA LYS A 474 -21.01 1.11 -9.70
C LYS A 474 -21.06 1.83 -8.35
N ALA A 475 -20.03 1.67 -7.50
CA ALA A 475 -19.93 2.40 -6.24
C ALA A 475 -19.65 3.88 -6.50
N ASP A 476 -20.18 4.76 -5.63
CA ASP A 476 -19.88 6.20 -5.68
C ASP A 476 -18.39 6.45 -5.50
N GLN A 477 -17.73 5.62 -4.68
CA GLN A 477 -16.30 5.68 -4.42
C GLN A 477 -15.73 4.28 -4.19
N THR A 478 -14.59 3.97 -4.84
CA THR A 478 -13.92 2.67 -4.71
C THR A 478 -12.55 2.81 -4.09
N PHE A 479 -12.35 2.14 -2.97
CA PHE A 479 -11.10 1.99 -2.25
C PHE A 479 -10.41 0.71 -2.68
N LEU A 480 -9.24 0.81 -3.26
CA LEU A 480 -8.43 -0.36 -3.55
C LEU A 480 -7.43 -0.57 -2.41
N VAL A 481 -7.24 -1.80 -2.00
CA VAL A 481 -6.34 -2.14 -0.89
C VAL A 481 -5.37 -3.21 -1.36
N GLN A 482 -4.14 -2.82 -1.66
CA GLN A 482 -3.09 -3.76 -2.02
C GLN A 482 -2.38 -4.34 -0.78
N LEU A 483 -1.54 -5.37 -0.99
CA LEU A 483 -0.78 -6.06 0.07
C LEU A 483 -1.68 -6.58 1.20
N ALA A 484 -2.90 -6.96 0.82
CA ALA A 484 -3.90 -7.48 1.75
C ALA A 484 -3.75 -8.99 1.86
N SER A 485 -3.48 -9.49 3.08
CA SER A 485 -3.23 -10.91 3.35
C SER A 485 -2.20 -11.51 2.39
N ALA A 486 -1.16 -10.73 2.08
CA ALA A 486 -0.25 -10.99 0.99
C ALA A 486 0.78 -12.06 1.35
N GLU A 487 1.03 -12.90 0.39
CA GLU A 487 2.13 -13.80 0.35
C GLU A 487 3.32 -13.15 -0.33
N SER A 488 4.16 -12.43 0.42
CA SER A 488 5.36 -11.71 -0.02
C SER A 488 5.18 -10.80 -1.24
N GLY A 489 5.49 -9.53 -1.11
CA GLY A 489 5.42 -8.50 -2.14
C GLY A 489 5.93 -8.95 -3.51
N THR A 490 5.04 -9.47 -4.32
CA THR A 490 5.27 -9.76 -5.73
C THR A 490 4.49 -8.76 -6.55
N TYR A 491 5.13 -8.29 -7.61
CA TYR A 491 4.53 -7.32 -8.51
C TYR A 491 3.47 -7.97 -9.41
N LEU A 492 2.46 -7.19 -9.73
CA LEU A 492 1.56 -7.47 -10.84
C LEU A 492 1.64 -6.33 -11.85
N PRO A 493 2.61 -6.43 -12.79
CA PRO A 493 2.83 -5.39 -13.80
C PRO A 493 1.73 -5.41 -14.87
N SER A 494 1.44 -4.23 -15.43
CA SER A 494 0.49 -4.11 -16.53
C SER A 494 1.11 -4.59 -17.86
N ARG A 495 0.25 -4.92 -18.85
CA ARG A 495 0.70 -5.28 -20.20
C ARG A 495 1.57 -4.19 -20.85
N ARG A 496 1.27 -2.94 -20.55
CA ARG A 496 1.99 -1.77 -21.10
C ARG A 496 3.45 -1.73 -20.64
N SER A 497 3.75 -2.20 -19.44
CA SER A 497 5.09 -2.14 -18.89
C SER A 497 6.07 -3.16 -19.47
N GLY A 498 5.61 -4.02 -20.40
CA GLY A 498 6.46 -5.00 -21.07
C GLY A 498 7.10 -6.02 -20.12
N THR A 499 8.31 -6.44 -20.42
CA THR A 499 9.05 -7.46 -19.66
C THR A 499 10.35 -6.93 -19.04
N THR A 500 10.66 -5.62 -19.22
CA THR A 500 11.92 -5.02 -18.80
C THR A 500 11.81 -4.31 -17.45
N GLY A 501 12.93 -4.19 -16.77
CA GLY A 501 13.07 -3.47 -15.51
C GLY A 501 12.50 -4.21 -14.29
N TYR A 502 12.89 -3.72 -13.12
CA TYR A 502 12.45 -4.27 -11.83
C TYR A 502 10.90 -4.23 -11.72
N GLY A 503 10.33 -5.28 -11.17
CA GLY A 503 8.87 -5.47 -11.11
C GLY A 503 8.34 -6.38 -12.24
N ASN A 504 8.98 -6.39 -13.43
CA ASN A 504 8.52 -7.15 -14.60
C ASN A 504 9.32 -8.42 -14.86
N THR A 505 10.46 -8.58 -14.20
CA THR A 505 11.34 -9.74 -14.40
C THR A 505 10.80 -11.00 -13.72
N PRO A 506 11.23 -12.20 -14.14
CA PRO A 506 10.83 -13.46 -13.51
C PRO A 506 11.16 -13.53 -12.02
N GLN A 507 12.16 -12.78 -11.57
CA GLN A 507 12.51 -12.67 -10.15
C GLN A 507 11.53 -11.82 -9.34
N SER A 508 10.70 -11.01 -9.97
CA SER A 508 9.82 -10.03 -9.31
C SER A 508 8.34 -10.34 -9.44
N CYS A 509 7.89 -10.98 -10.53
CA CYS A 509 6.49 -11.31 -10.75
C CYS A 509 6.28 -12.81 -10.93
N ILE A 510 5.19 -13.32 -10.35
CA ILE A 510 4.84 -14.75 -10.34
C ILE A 510 3.58 -15.08 -11.16
N VAL A 511 2.88 -14.06 -11.60
CA VAL A 511 1.66 -14.16 -12.39
C VAL A 511 1.79 -13.32 -13.67
N THR A 512 0.96 -13.62 -14.65
CA THR A 512 0.93 -12.89 -15.93
C THR A 512 0.04 -11.65 -15.83
N PRO A 513 0.11 -10.70 -16.79
CA PRO A 513 -0.84 -9.59 -16.89
C PRO A 513 -2.31 -10.03 -16.99
N GLU A 514 -2.58 -11.24 -17.53
CA GLU A 514 -3.92 -11.85 -17.57
C GLU A 514 -4.49 -12.10 -16.18
N ALA A 515 -3.63 -12.38 -15.19
CA ALA A 515 -4.05 -12.47 -13.79
C ALA A 515 -4.58 -11.10 -13.30
N GLY A 516 -3.98 -10.00 -13.73
CA GLY A 516 -4.48 -8.65 -13.46
C GLY A 516 -5.84 -8.40 -14.10
N ASP A 517 -6.04 -8.84 -15.35
CA ASP A 517 -7.34 -8.76 -16.01
C ASP A 517 -8.42 -9.56 -15.25
N THR A 518 -8.05 -10.73 -14.70
CA THR A 518 -8.92 -11.54 -13.85
C THR A 518 -9.30 -10.81 -12.56
N ILE A 519 -8.33 -10.20 -11.88
CA ILE A 519 -8.57 -9.40 -10.67
C ILE A 519 -9.52 -8.24 -10.97
N VAL A 520 -9.29 -7.49 -12.05
CA VAL A 520 -10.18 -6.39 -12.48
C VAL A 520 -11.60 -6.92 -12.70
N LYS A 521 -11.74 -7.95 -13.52
CA LYS A 521 -13.05 -8.53 -13.87
C LYS A 521 -13.82 -8.98 -12.64
N GLU A 522 -13.20 -9.77 -11.77
CA GLU A 522 -13.89 -10.33 -10.60
C GLU A 522 -14.16 -9.25 -9.53
N SER A 523 -13.25 -8.28 -9.34
CA SER A 523 -13.48 -7.14 -8.46
C SER A 523 -14.69 -6.31 -8.92
N VAL A 524 -14.73 -5.91 -10.19
CA VAL A 524 -15.84 -5.14 -10.78
C VAL A 524 -17.16 -5.91 -10.69
N LYS A 525 -17.13 -7.19 -11.01
CA LYS A 525 -18.32 -8.06 -10.92
C LYS A 525 -18.89 -8.12 -9.51
N GLU A 526 -18.05 -8.37 -8.50
CA GLU A 526 -18.51 -8.48 -7.11
C GLU A 526 -18.93 -7.11 -6.54
N ILE A 527 -18.21 -6.02 -6.88
CA ILE A 527 -18.65 -4.67 -6.52
C ILE A 527 -20.04 -4.42 -7.13
N ASN A 528 -20.19 -4.53 -8.44
CA ASN A 528 -21.41 -4.16 -9.12
C ASN A 528 -22.63 -4.98 -8.66
N ARG A 529 -22.41 -6.27 -8.33
CA ARG A 529 -23.45 -7.12 -7.72
C ARG A 529 -23.94 -6.61 -6.36
N MET A 530 -23.07 -5.96 -5.59
CA MET A 530 -23.48 -5.40 -4.29
C MET A 530 -24.32 -4.13 -4.42
N PHE A 531 -24.27 -3.46 -5.58
CA PHE A 531 -25.00 -2.22 -5.88
C PHE A 531 -26.23 -2.44 -6.78
N GLU A 532 -26.54 -3.68 -7.09
CA GLU A 532 -27.83 -4.12 -7.65
C GLU A 532 -28.85 -4.31 -6.53
#